data_6ae4810cd1fc50650f872a9d5aaddd77
#
_entry.id   6ae4810cd1fc50650f872a9d5aaddd77
#
_cell.length_a   1.000
_cell.length_b   1.000
_cell.length_c   1.000
_cell.angle_alpha   90.00
_cell.angle_beta   90.00
_cell.angle_gamma   90.00
#
_symmetry.space_group_name_H-M   'P 1'
#
loop_
_entity.id
_entity.type
_entity.pdbx_description
1 polymer ?
#
loop_
_entity_poly.entity_id
_entity_poly.type
_entity_poly.pdbx_seq_one_letter_code
_entity_poly.pdbx_strand_id
1 'polypeptide(L)'
;VCLLGKGFPAPSNLFRWCTDRLKIKNADRFIQEKVSQYGEAIVILGTRKDESGSRNQLMNLYEIEGSLLSRHSKFPQTYVYTPLRDFITEDVWSYLLQNKNPWGANNRNLLALYQNATSSSECPLVVDTSTPSCGNSRFGCWVCTVVSEDVSMKNTIENGAEWMEPLLELRAELKETQDPEKRR
;
A
#
# COMPACT_ATOMS: atom_id res chain seq x y z
N VAL A 1 -1.17 -7.47 16.10
CA VAL A 1 -1.13 -8.41 17.25
C VAL A 1 -2.13 -7.98 18.31
N CYS A 2 -2.03 -6.78 18.92
CA CYS A 2 -2.95 -6.37 20.00
C CYS A 2 -4.44 -6.41 19.61
N LEU A 3 -4.80 -6.05 18.38
CA LEU A 3 -6.19 -6.04 17.93
C LEU A 3 -6.71 -7.47 17.73
N LEU A 4 -5.92 -8.37 17.16
CA LEU A 4 -6.28 -9.79 17.05
C LEU A 4 -6.40 -10.43 18.44
N GLY A 5 -5.46 -10.15 19.35
CA GLY A 5 -5.51 -10.61 20.73
C GLY A 5 -6.72 -10.09 21.52
N LYS A 6 -7.41 -9.04 21.07
CA LYS A 6 -8.68 -8.54 21.60
C LYS A 6 -9.91 -9.14 20.91
N GLY A 7 -9.74 -10.17 20.09
CA GLY A 7 -10.83 -10.84 19.38
C GLY A 7 -11.33 -10.14 18.12
N PHE A 8 -10.56 -9.21 17.54
CA PHE A 8 -10.91 -8.67 16.24
C PHE A 8 -10.79 -9.76 15.19
N PRO A 9 -11.80 -9.95 14.31
CA PRO A 9 -11.76 -10.99 13.29
C PRO A 9 -10.65 -10.71 12.27
N ALA A 10 -10.15 -11.77 11.64
CA ALA A 10 -9.17 -11.63 10.56
C ALA A 10 -9.74 -10.75 9.44
N PRO A 11 -8.98 -9.76 8.94
CA PRO A 11 -9.45 -8.87 7.88
C PRO A 11 -9.81 -9.62 6.61
N SER A 12 -10.87 -9.21 5.94
CA SER A 12 -11.31 -9.76 4.65
C SER A 12 -11.51 -8.64 3.62
N ASN A 13 -11.74 -9.00 2.35
CA ASN A 13 -12.04 -8.02 1.30
C ASN A 13 -13.27 -7.17 1.63
N LEU A 14 -14.26 -7.76 2.28
CA LEU A 14 -15.51 -7.10 2.65
C LEU A 14 -15.40 -6.36 4.00
N PHE A 15 -14.45 -6.73 4.84
CA PHE A 15 -14.31 -6.18 6.19
C PHE A 15 -12.86 -5.79 6.50
N ARG A 16 -12.44 -4.63 5.98
CA ARG A 16 -11.09 -4.07 6.12
C ARG A 16 -10.96 -3.10 7.31
N TRP A 17 -11.40 -3.52 8.49
CA TRP A 17 -11.31 -2.69 9.70
C TRP A 17 -9.89 -2.21 10.02
N CYS A 18 -8.88 -2.98 9.63
CA CYS A 18 -7.47 -2.61 9.81
C CYS A 18 -7.09 -1.35 9.01
N THR A 19 -7.59 -1.19 7.79
CA THR A 19 -7.37 0.00 6.98
C THR A 19 -7.99 1.23 7.64
N ASP A 20 -9.24 1.11 8.08
CA ASP A 20 -9.94 2.20 8.75
C ASP A 20 -9.23 2.61 10.06
N ARG A 21 -8.95 1.65 10.95
CA ARG A 21 -8.41 1.92 12.29
C ARG A 21 -6.93 2.29 12.31
N LEU A 22 -6.12 1.66 11.47
CA LEU A 22 -4.66 1.83 11.52
C LEU A 22 -4.14 2.90 10.55
N LYS A 23 -4.91 3.24 9.51
CA LYS A 23 -4.49 4.20 8.50
C LYS A 23 -5.43 5.40 8.43
N ILE A 24 -6.69 5.20 8.03
CA ILE A 24 -7.60 6.31 7.69
C ILE A 24 -7.89 7.19 8.91
N LYS A 25 -8.37 6.62 10.01
CA LYS A 25 -8.72 7.42 11.20
C LYS A 25 -7.57 8.21 11.79
N ASN A 26 -6.37 7.64 11.76
CA ASN A 26 -5.18 8.34 12.28
C ASN A 26 -4.75 9.48 11.36
N ALA A 27 -4.77 9.26 10.03
CA ALA A 27 -4.50 10.30 9.06
C ALA A 27 -5.54 11.42 9.14
N ASP A 28 -6.82 11.08 9.18
CA ASP A 28 -7.91 12.04 9.30
C ASP A 28 -7.78 12.94 10.54
N ARG A 29 -7.51 12.33 11.70
CA ARG A 29 -7.29 13.08 12.94
C ARG A 29 -6.12 14.05 12.82
N PHE A 30 -4.99 13.58 12.29
CA PHE A 30 -3.82 14.44 12.09
C PHE A 30 -4.11 15.60 11.14
N ILE A 31 -4.79 15.36 10.03
CA ILE A 31 -5.19 16.41 9.08
C ILE A 31 -6.10 17.43 9.78
N GLN A 32 -7.12 16.99 10.50
CA GLN A 32 -8.03 17.88 11.23
C GLN A 32 -7.32 18.72 12.28
N GLU A 33 -6.38 18.14 13.02
CA GLU A 33 -5.54 18.88 13.99
C GLU A 33 -4.74 19.99 13.28
N LYS A 34 -4.15 19.68 12.10
CA LYS A 34 -3.39 20.67 11.34
C LYS A 34 -4.28 21.77 10.74
N VAL A 35 -5.43 21.40 10.20
CA VAL A 35 -6.42 22.38 9.71
C VAL A 35 -6.92 23.27 10.84
N SER A 36 -7.20 22.73 12.02
CA SER A 36 -7.60 23.53 13.19
C SER A 36 -6.52 24.51 13.64
N GLN A 37 -5.24 24.14 13.50
CA GLN A 37 -4.11 24.95 13.94
C GLN A 37 -3.74 26.04 12.92
N TYR A 38 -3.83 25.74 11.62
CA TYR A 38 -3.28 26.57 10.54
C TYR A 38 -4.32 27.09 9.54
N GLY A 39 -5.59 26.66 9.66
CA GLY A 39 -6.69 27.04 8.76
C GLY A 39 -6.80 26.14 7.53
N GLU A 40 -5.69 25.69 6.97
CA GLU A 40 -5.65 24.80 5.81
C GLU A 40 -4.45 23.82 5.89
N ALA A 41 -4.46 22.78 5.08
CA ALA A 41 -3.39 21.81 4.98
C ALA A 41 -3.18 21.32 3.54
N ILE A 42 -1.94 21.00 3.18
CA ILE A 42 -1.60 20.32 1.92
C ILE A 42 -1.03 18.96 2.26
N VAL A 43 -1.66 17.90 1.74
CA VAL A 43 -1.18 16.52 1.85
C VAL A 43 -0.40 16.17 0.59
N ILE A 44 0.85 15.75 0.76
CA ILE A 44 1.69 15.31 -0.36
C ILE A 44 1.61 13.79 -0.47
N LEU A 45 1.22 13.29 -1.64
CA LEU A 45 1.07 11.85 -1.91
C LEU A 45 1.89 11.44 -3.12
N GLY A 46 2.62 10.31 -3.00
CA GLY A 46 3.33 9.67 -4.12
C GLY A 46 2.43 8.81 -5.00
N THR A 47 1.13 9.09 -5.07
CA THR A 47 0.18 8.32 -5.87
C THR A 47 0.25 8.72 -7.34
N ARG A 48 -0.02 7.75 -8.24
CA ARG A 48 0.07 7.94 -9.70
C ARG A 48 -1.21 7.45 -10.38
N LYS A 49 -1.56 8.06 -11.51
CA LYS A 49 -2.70 7.65 -12.36
C LYS A 49 -2.52 6.22 -12.89
N ASP A 50 -1.27 5.87 -13.21
CA ASP A 50 -0.87 4.57 -13.75
C ASP A 50 -1.07 3.38 -12.79
N GLU A 51 -1.24 3.62 -11.48
CA GLU A 51 -1.36 2.54 -10.50
C GLU A 51 -2.67 1.74 -10.60
N SER A 52 -3.76 2.34 -11.04
CA SER A 52 -5.03 1.66 -11.34
C SER A 52 -6.05 2.58 -11.99
N GLY A 53 -6.96 2.01 -12.78
CA GLY A 53 -8.06 2.76 -13.41
C GLY A 53 -8.93 3.51 -12.40
N SER A 54 -9.25 2.90 -11.25
CA SER A 54 -10.03 3.54 -10.18
C SER A 54 -9.28 4.73 -9.57
N ARG A 55 -7.94 4.65 -9.44
CA ARG A 55 -7.13 5.75 -8.94
C ARG A 55 -7.07 6.90 -9.95
N ASN A 56 -6.91 6.60 -11.23
CA ASN A 56 -6.96 7.59 -12.30
C ASN A 56 -8.29 8.36 -12.29
N GLN A 57 -9.42 7.65 -12.24
CA GLN A 57 -10.74 8.27 -12.15
C GLN A 57 -10.89 9.18 -10.92
N LEU A 58 -10.45 8.72 -9.76
CA LEU A 58 -10.52 9.49 -8.52
C LEU A 58 -9.65 10.75 -8.59
N MET A 59 -8.43 10.66 -9.12
CA MET A 59 -7.54 11.81 -9.27
C MET A 59 -8.11 12.85 -10.22
N ASN A 60 -8.72 12.45 -11.32
CA ASN A 60 -9.38 13.37 -12.26
C ASN A 60 -10.64 14.01 -11.65
N LEU A 61 -11.40 13.27 -10.84
CA LEU A 61 -12.61 13.80 -10.17
C LEU A 61 -12.32 14.98 -9.22
N TYR A 62 -11.18 14.94 -8.53
CA TYR A 62 -10.80 15.97 -7.55
C TYR A 62 -9.82 17.00 -8.10
N GLU A 63 -9.50 16.96 -9.37
CA GLU A 63 -8.62 17.92 -10.03
C GLU A 63 -9.18 19.33 -9.97
N ILE A 64 -8.31 20.30 -9.78
CA ILE A 64 -8.60 21.72 -9.90
C ILE A 64 -7.93 22.20 -11.19
N GLU A 65 -8.75 22.61 -12.15
CA GLU A 65 -8.26 23.07 -13.45
C GLU A 65 -7.24 24.21 -13.31
N GLY A 66 -6.09 24.05 -14.00
CA GLY A 66 -5.00 25.04 -13.95
C GLY A 66 -4.19 25.04 -12.65
N SER A 67 -4.41 24.08 -11.73
CA SER A 67 -3.69 23.99 -10.46
C SER A 67 -2.88 22.69 -10.35
N LEU A 68 -1.73 22.75 -9.66
CA LEU A 68 -0.98 21.58 -9.24
C LEU A 68 -1.63 20.84 -8.06
N LEU A 69 -2.58 21.50 -7.39
CA LEU A 69 -3.31 20.96 -6.24
C LEU A 69 -4.64 20.36 -6.69
N SER A 70 -5.03 19.29 -6.01
CA SER A 70 -6.37 18.69 -6.13
C SER A 70 -7.14 18.89 -4.82
N ARG A 71 -8.48 18.79 -4.85
CA ARG A 71 -9.29 18.82 -3.64
C ARG A 71 -9.11 17.52 -2.85
N HIS A 72 -9.11 17.61 -1.53
CA HIS A 72 -9.21 16.42 -0.70
C HIS A 72 -10.65 15.90 -0.69
N SER A 73 -10.84 14.58 -0.80
CA SER A 73 -12.18 13.95 -0.91
C SER A 73 -13.07 14.15 0.32
N LYS A 74 -12.51 14.49 1.48
CA LYS A 74 -13.22 14.53 2.76
C LYS A 74 -13.16 15.90 3.45
N PHE A 75 -12.05 16.61 3.33
CA PHE A 75 -11.80 17.86 4.08
C PHE A 75 -11.73 19.06 3.13
N PRO A 76 -12.70 20.00 3.20
CA PRO A 76 -12.75 21.16 2.29
C PRO A 76 -11.53 22.08 2.36
N GLN A 77 -10.94 22.22 3.56
CA GLN A 77 -9.75 23.05 3.80
C GLN A 77 -8.42 22.28 3.57
N THR A 78 -8.50 21.13 2.92
CA THR A 78 -7.31 20.32 2.64
C THR A 78 -7.17 20.12 1.15
N TYR A 79 -5.95 20.31 0.68
CA TYR A 79 -5.55 20.05 -0.70
C TYR A 79 -4.62 18.86 -0.77
N VAL A 80 -4.52 18.28 -1.96
CA VAL A 80 -3.61 17.16 -2.24
C VAL A 80 -2.66 17.58 -3.35
N TYR A 81 -1.37 17.41 -3.10
CA TYR A 81 -0.32 17.56 -4.09
C TYR A 81 0.27 16.19 -4.45
N THR A 82 0.23 15.85 -5.72
CA THR A 82 0.72 14.57 -6.24
C THR A 82 1.81 14.80 -7.27
N PRO A 83 3.07 15.00 -6.84
CA PRO A 83 4.18 15.35 -7.75
C PRO A 83 4.48 14.27 -8.79
N LEU A 84 4.09 13.03 -8.54
CA LEU A 84 4.34 11.89 -9.43
C LEU A 84 3.10 11.46 -10.22
N ARG A 85 2.03 12.27 -10.25
CA ARG A 85 0.71 11.87 -10.75
C ARG A 85 0.71 11.26 -12.16
N ASP A 86 1.56 11.76 -13.03
CA ASP A 86 1.62 11.38 -14.45
C ASP A 86 2.83 10.46 -14.76
N PHE A 87 3.62 10.06 -13.74
CA PHE A 87 4.71 9.10 -13.90
C PHE A 87 4.16 7.70 -14.13
N ILE A 88 4.73 6.99 -15.10
CA ILE A 88 4.54 5.55 -15.26
C ILE A 88 5.52 4.79 -14.37
N THR A 89 5.35 3.48 -14.25
CA THR A 89 6.20 2.65 -13.39
C THR A 89 7.67 2.67 -13.80
N GLU A 90 7.93 2.70 -15.11
CA GLU A 90 9.28 2.79 -15.69
C GLU A 90 9.99 4.09 -15.32
N ASP A 91 9.29 5.22 -15.30
CA ASP A 91 9.86 6.51 -14.88
C ASP A 91 10.33 6.45 -13.43
N VAL A 92 9.52 5.86 -12.55
CA VAL A 92 9.86 5.72 -11.12
C VAL A 92 11.11 4.86 -10.94
N TRP A 93 11.18 3.70 -11.58
CA TRP A 93 12.33 2.81 -11.46
C TRP A 93 13.58 3.40 -12.12
N SER A 94 13.43 4.04 -13.28
CA SER A 94 14.53 4.75 -13.96
C SER A 94 15.12 5.81 -13.03
N TYR A 95 14.28 6.63 -12.41
CA TYR A 95 14.71 7.63 -11.45
C TYR A 95 15.43 7.02 -10.24
N LEU A 96 14.82 6.00 -9.62
CA LEU A 96 15.37 5.36 -8.42
C LEU A 96 16.72 4.66 -8.67
N LEU A 97 16.91 4.06 -9.84
CA LEU A 97 18.14 3.37 -10.20
C LEU A 97 19.29 4.31 -10.59
N GLN A 98 18.96 5.49 -11.11
CA GLN A 98 19.92 6.50 -11.51
C GLN A 98 20.32 7.43 -10.36
N ASN A 99 19.48 7.59 -9.36
CA ASN A 99 19.70 8.54 -8.27
C ASN A 99 20.01 7.82 -6.95
N LYS A 100 20.95 8.37 -6.20
CA LYS A 100 21.25 7.88 -4.86
C LYS A 100 20.12 8.23 -3.91
N ASN A 101 19.79 7.29 -3.06
CA ASN A 101 18.82 7.50 -2.00
C ASN A 101 19.40 8.48 -0.96
N PRO A 102 18.70 9.57 -0.61
CA PRO A 102 19.21 10.60 0.29
C PRO A 102 19.50 10.11 1.72
N TRP A 103 18.90 9.00 2.15
CA TRP A 103 19.16 8.37 3.45
C TRP A 103 20.15 7.19 3.38
N GLY A 104 20.88 7.03 2.28
CA GLY A 104 21.99 6.09 2.13
C GLY A 104 21.61 4.65 1.78
N ALA A 105 20.31 4.30 1.70
CA ALA A 105 19.89 2.97 1.29
C ALA A 105 20.14 2.73 -0.22
N ASN A 106 20.40 1.48 -0.59
CA ASN A 106 20.59 1.09 -1.98
C ASN A 106 19.25 0.79 -2.66
N ASN A 107 18.87 1.58 -3.66
CA ASN A 107 17.62 1.39 -4.39
C ASN A 107 17.57 0.08 -5.20
N ARG A 108 18.70 -0.55 -5.50
CA ARG A 108 18.74 -1.90 -6.09
C ARG A 108 18.20 -2.97 -5.15
N ASN A 109 18.41 -2.81 -3.84
CA ASN A 109 17.83 -3.71 -2.84
C ASN A 109 16.32 -3.57 -2.80
N LEU A 110 15.81 -2.34 -2.98
CA LEU A 110 14.37 -2.09 -3.10
C LEU A 110 13.80 -2.77 -4.35
N LEU A 111 14.48 -2.66 -5.49
CA LEU A 111 14.07 -3.34 -6.72
C LEU A 111 14.02 -4.87 -6.53
N ALA A 112 15.06 -5.47 -5.95
CA ALA A 112 15.10 -6.89 -5.67
C ALA A 112 13.94 -7.33 -4.75
N LEU A 113 13.62 -6.53 -3.72
CA LEU A 113 12.46 -6.77 -2.85
C LEU A 113 11.15 -6.81 -3.62
N TYR A 114 10.93 -5.90 -4.56
CA TYR A 114 9.73 -5.88 -5.41
C TYR A 114 9.70 -7.05 -6.39
N GLN A 115 10.83 -7.41 -6.98
CA GLN A 115 10.94 -8.59 -7.86
C GLN A 115 10.59 -9.88 -7.12
N ASN A 116 11.11 -10.05 -5.91
CA ASN A 116 10.81 -11.22 -5.06
C ASN A 116 9.34 -11.26 -4.61
N ALA A 117 8.67 -10.12 -4.57
CA ALA A 117 7.27 -10.04 -4.15
C ALA A 117 6.27 -10.35 -5.27
N THR A 118 6.69 -10.38 -6.52
CA THR A 118 5.84 -10.72 -7.67
C THR A 118 5.91 -12.21 -7.97
N SER A 119 4.77 -12.83 -8.21
CA SER A 119 4.65 -14.28 -8.50
C SER A 119 5.10 -14.68 -9.91
N SER A 120 5.35 -13.71 -10.78
CA SER A 120 5.97 -13.91 -12.09
C SER A 120 7.41 -13.45 -12.02
N SER A 121 8.32 -14.22 -12.61
CA SER A 121 9.71 -13.80 -12.87
C SER A 121 9.81 -12.58 -13.81
N GLU A 122 8.68 -11.94 -14.09
CA GLU A 122 8.61 -10.74 -14.90
C GLU A 122 9.13 -9.54 -14.13
N CYS A 123 9.98 -8.80 -14.79
CA CYS A 123 10.54 -7.55 -14.28
C CYS A 123 9.39 -6.61 -13.85
N PRO A 124 9.45 -5.97 -12.67
CA PRO A 124 8.45 -4.99 -12.25
C PRO A 124 8.37 -3.76 -13.19
N LEU A 125 9.25 -3.69 -14.18
CA LEU A 125 9.24 -2.70 -15.26
C LEU A 125 8.24 -3.03 -16.38
N VAL A 126 7.66 -4.23 -16.41
CA VAL A 126 6.61 -4.63 -17.37
C VAL A 126 5.32 -4.82 -16.58
N VAL A 127 4.53 -3.78 -16.47
CA VAL A 127 3.21 -3.84 -15.84
C VAL A 127 2.19 -4.10 -16.93
N ASP A 128 1.59 -5.29 -16.91
CA ASP A 128 0.33 -5.53 -17.62
C ASP A 128 -0.74 -4.62 -17.01
N THR A 129 -1.33 -3.76 -17.81
CA THR A 129 -2.36 -2.80 -17.39
C THR A 129 -3.63 -3.47 -16.87
N SER A 130 -3.80 -4.77 -17.07
CA SER A 130 -4.89 -5.59 -16.55
C SER A 130 -4.68 -6.04 -15.10
N THR A 131 -3.43 -6.01 -14.62
CA THR A 131 -3.08 -6.45 -13.26
C THR A 131 -2.96 -5.25 -12.33
N PRO A 132 -3.52 -5.27 -11.09
CA PRO A 132 -3.31 -4.19 -10.13
C PRO A 132 -1.81 -3.96 -9.91
N SER A 133 -1.36 -2.72 -10.06
CA SER A 133 0.03 -2.34 -9.77
C SER A 133 0.45 -2.87 -8.40
N CYS A 134 1.57 -3.56 -8.31
CA CYS A 134 2.10 -4.31 -7.18
C CYS A 134 1.67 -5.79 -7.07
N GLY A 135 1.02 -6.39 -8.07
CA GLY A 135 0.85 -7.83 -8.24
C GLY A 135 0.50 -8.65 -6.98
N ASN A 136 -0.40 -8.18 -6.13
CA ASN A 136 -0.71 -8.78 -4.82
C ASN A 136 0.43 -8.70 -3.77
N SER A 137 1.55 -8.06 -4.05
CA SER A 137 2.62 -7.87 -3.06
C SER A 137 2.13 -7.03 -1.88
N ARG A 138 2.41 -7.48 -0.67
CA ARG A 138 2.01 -6.85 0.58
C ARG A 138 3.21 -6.70 1.49
N PHE A 139 3.78 -5.49 1.50
CA PHE A 139 4.87 -5.17 2.41
C PHE A 139 4.33 -4.60 3.73
N GLY A 140 4.91 -5.04 4.84
CA GLY A 140 4.63 -4.49 6.17
C GLY A 140 3.35 -4.97 6.88
N CYS A 141 2.60 -5.89 6.30
CA CYS A 141 1.40 -6.48 6.92
C CYS A 141 1.44 -8.01 6.85
N TRP A 142 2.40 -8.64 7.52
CA TRP A 142 2.56 -10.10 7.55
C TRP A 142 1.31 -10.87 7.99
N VAL A 143 0.43 -10.27 8.77
CA VAL A 143 -0.88 -10.84 9.19
C VAL A 143 -2.01 -10.50 8.20
N CYS A 144 -1.72 -10.02 7.01
CA CYS A 144 -2.76 -9.61 6.06
C CYS A 144 -3.47 -10.84 5.47
N THR A 145 -4.71 -11.04 5.84
CA THR A 145 -5.57 -12.13 5.35
C THR A 145 -6.52 -11.69 4.22
N VAL A 146 -6.40 -10.44 3.76
CA VAL A 146 -7.18 -9.88 2.64
C VAL A 146 -6.81 -10.56 1.32
N VAL A 147 -5.52 -10.85 1.10
CA VAL A 147 -5.06 -11.63 -0.05
C VAL A 147 -5.14 -13.13 0.24
N SER A 148 -5.34 -13.94 -0.79
CA SER A 148 -5.42 -15.40 -0.64
C SER A 148 -4.09 -15.97 -0.14
N GLU A 149 -2.99 -15.51 -0.68
CA GLU A 149 -1.65 -16.00 -0.45
C GLU A 149 -0.70 -14.81 -0.27
N ASP A 150 0.30 -14.96 0.60
CA ASP A 150 1.37 -13.99 0.76
C ASP A 150 2.61 -14.44 0.00
N VAL A 151 2.63 -14.14 -1.30
CA VAL A 151 3.73 -14.50 -2.20
C VAL A 151 5.04 -13.81 -1.77
N SER A 152 4.96 -12.57 -1.30
CA SER A 152 6.14 -11.84 -0.80
C SER A 152 6.83 -12.58 0.34
N MET A 153 6.06 -13.05 1.32
CA MET A 153 6.60 -13.76 2.48
C MET A 153 7.17 -15.12 2.07
N LYS A 154 6.47 -15.87 1.22
CA LYS A 154 6.98 -17.16 0.70
C LYS A 154 8.32 -16.99 -0.02
N ASN A 155 8.38 -16.07 -0.97
CA ASN A 155 9.62 -15.83 -1.71
C ASN A 155 10.76 -15.33 -0.80
N THR A 156 10.44 -14.57 0.25
CA THR A 156 11.43 -14.12 1.22
C THR A 156 11.98 -15.30 2.04
N ILE A 157 11.14 -16.25 2.42
CA ILE A 157 11.54 -17.50 3.10
C ILE A 157 12.44 -18.33 2.18
N GLU A 158 12.01 -18.56 0.93
CA GLU A 158 12.78 -19.30 -0.07
C GLU A 158 14.16 -18.66 -0.35
N ASN A 159 14.29 -17.36 -0.19
CA ASN A 159 15.54 -16.61 -0.30
C ASN A 159 16.35 -16.53 1.02
N GLY A 160 16.06 -17.40 2.00
CA GLY A 160 16.88 -17.61 3.20
C GLY A 160 16.37 -16.96 4.48
N ALA A 161 15.16 -16.39 4.49
CA ALA A 161 14.55 -15.86 5.70
C ALA A 161 13.65 -16.91 6.42
N GLU A 162 14.17 -18.10 6.65
CA GLU A 162 13.46 -19.26 7.25
C GLU A 162 12.79 -18.93 8.59
N TRP A 163 13.33 -17.96 9.34
CA TRP A 163 12.75 -17.49 10.59
C TRP A 163 11.32 -16.91 10.44
N MET A 164 10.89 -16.63 9.20
CA MET A 164 9.53 -16.14 8.90
C MET A 164 8.50 -17.27 8.73
N GLU A 165 8.89 -18.52 8.62
CA GLU A 165 7.96 -19.66 8.46
C GLU A 165 6.86 -19.68 9.52
N PRO A 166 7.13 -19.56 10.83
CA PRO A 166 6.07 -19.52 11.85
C PRO A 166 5.09 -18.37 11.68
N LEU A 167 5.52 -17.27 11.08
CA LEU A 167 4.64 -16.12 10.79
C LEU A 167 3.71 -16.44 9.61
N LEU A 168 4.19 -17.16 8.61
CA LEU A 168 3.40 -17.61 7.47
C LEU A 168 2.34 -18.63 7.90
N GLU A 169 2.70 -19.58 8.77
CA GLU A 169 1.80 -20.56 9.36
C GLU A 169 0.69 -19.88 10.17
N LEU A 170 1.05 -19.00 11.11
CA LEU A 170 0.08 -18.24 11.91
C LEU A 170 -0.85 -17.40 11.02
N ARG A 171 -0.33 -16.83 9.92
CA ARG A 171 -1.17 -16.13 8.95
C ARG A 171 -2.18 -17.06 8.29
N ALA A 172 -1.78 -18.28 7.93
CA ALA A 172 -2.68 -19.28 7.34
C ALA A 172 -3.82 -19.65 8.32
N GLU A 173 -3.49 -19.92 9.57
CA GLU A 173 -4.49 -20.16 10.63
C GLU A 173 -5.45 -18.98 10.81
N LEU A 174 -4.93 -17.76 10.87
CA LEU A 174 -5.77 -16.55 10.94
C LEU A 174 -6.70 -16.43 9.74
N LYS A 175 -6.24 -16.83 8.54
CA LYS A 175 -7.09 -16.80 7.35
C LYS A 175 -8.24 -17.80 7.44
N GLU A 176 -8.02 -18.98 7.98
CA GLU A 176 -9.07 -19.98 8.21
C GLU A 176 -10.18 -19.45 9.12
N THR A 177 -9.85 -18.60 10.09
CA THR A 177 -10.86 -17.97 10.98
C THR A 177 -11.79 -16.98 10.26
N GLN A 178 -11.58 -16.68 8.98
CA GLN A 178 -12.56 -15.94 8.18
C GLN A 178 -13.84 -16.76 8.00
N ASP A 179 -13.73 -18.07 8.01
CA ASP A 179 -14.87 -18.98 8.05
C ASP A 179 -15.48 -19.01 9.46
N PRO A 180 -16.77 -18.64 9.62
CA PRO A 180 -17.41 -18.61 10.94
C PRO A 180 -17.40 -19.97 11.65
N GLU A 181 -17.45 -21.08 10.93
CA GLU A 181 -17.46 -22.45 11.50
C GLU A 181 -16.10 -22.84 12.11
N LYS A 182 -15.02 -22.20 11.64
CA LYS A 182 -13.65 -22.46 12.13
C LYS A 182 -13.19 -21.48 13.22
N ARG A 183 -14.04 -20.56 13.65
CA ARG A 183 -13.75 -19.66 14.77
C ARG A 183 -13.91 -20.42 16.08
N ARG A 184 -12.83 -20.55 16.81
CA ARG A 184 -12.80 -21.12 18.17
C ARG A 184 -12.54 -20.01 19.19
#